data_540e9d2ed2d7cfcc0531766ca878f646
#
_entry.id   540e9d2ed2d7cfcc0531766ca878f646
#
_cell.length_a   1.000
_cell.length_b   1.000
_cell.length_c   1.000
_cell.angle_alpha   90.00
_cell.angle_beta   90.00
_cell.angle_gamma   90.00
#
_symmetry.space_group_name_H-M   'P 1'
#
loop_
_entity.id
_entity.type
_entity.pdbx_description
1 polymer ?
#
loop_
_entity_poly.entity_id
_entity_poly.type
_entity_poly.pdbx_seq_one_letter_code
_entity_poly.pdbx_strand_id
1 'polypeptide(L)'
;MNRIARIVFSPALPVLLLFFSLVETTSFAQASPRQPGQMTLWQARRAMAASLGIANIRFSPDSFEYDAMTYKKVPYTVKIDLVAPPALVAKCGSRWCTLKDEAGRDPGRSLPKNSATKSFLARSWSDPGSGAAAPILCLLCSNAPYTCSAACVQQAETFVLAFNTLHAFAVDAKAPMRTFTERAAAWRALATKPPIPEEVRAQRLVAEDSFKASKPDEALAHYENGIELYPTWPEGNFNAALIAGDLGYYDAAIEHMQAYLELVPEAADAQAARDKILIWQTKAKEK
;
A
#
# COMPACT_ATOMS: atom_id res chain seq x y z
N MET A 1 -38.02 60.36 -16.08
CA MET A 1 -37.20 61.13 -17.01
C MET A 1 -35.91 60.38 -17.26
N ASN A 2 -35.88 59.67 -18.42
CA ASN A 2 -34.81 58.80 -18.83
C ASN A 2 -33.65 59.60 -19.48
N ARG A 3 -32.40 59.33 -19.02
CA ARG A 3 -31.23 59.73 -19.80
C ARG A 3 -30.50 58.48 -20.28
N ILE A 4 -30.60 58.24 -21.59
CA ILE A 4 -29.87 57.25 -22.33
C ILE A 4 -28.49 57.82 -22.65
N ALA A 5 -27.42 57.18 -22.15
CA ALA A 5 -26.06 57.52 -22.54
C ALA A 5 -25.65 56.67 -23.76
N ARG A 6 -25.33 57.40 -24.85
CA ARG A 6 -24.79 56.79 -26.10
C ARG A 6 -23.34 56.38 -25.89
N ILE A 7 -23.05 55.12 -26.20
CA ILE A 7 -21.69 54.60 -26.27
C ILE A 7 -21.19 54.82 -27.71
N VAL A 8 -20.11 55.59 -27.85
CA VAL A 8 -19.43 55.85 -29.13
C VAL A 8 -18.39 54.76 -29.30
N PHE A 9 -18.52 53.94 -30.35
CA PHE A 9 -17.49 52.99 -30.77
C PHE A 9 -16.39 53.72 -31.55
N SER A 10 -15.14 53.60 -31.12
CA SER A 10 -13.97 54.00 -31.90
C SER A 10 -13.23 52.72 -32.36
N PRO A 11 -12.90 52.60 -33.66
CA PRO A 11 -12.17 51.44 -34.19
C PRO A 11 -10.67 51.74 -34.16
N ALA A 12 -9.94 51.14 -33.22
CA ALA A 12 -8.50 51.00 -33.32
C ALA A 12 -8.12 49.59 -32.87
N LEU A 13 -7.89 48.71 -33.82
CA LEU A 13 -7.22 47.42 -33.57
C LEU A 13 -5.75 47.64 -33.18
N PRO A 14 -5.28 47.04 -32.11
CA PRO A 14 -3.91 46.57 -32.06
C PRO A 14 -3.90 45.06 -32.22
N VAL A 15 -3.05 44.60 -33.12
CA VAL A 15 -2.65 43.20 -33.30
C VAL A 15 -2.06 42.72 -31.99
N LEU A 16 -2.89 42.01 -31.20
CA LEU A 16 -2.44 41.34 -30.02
C LEU A 16 -1.89 39.98 -30.43
N LEU A 17 -0.56 39.88 -30.52
CA LEU A 17 0.15 38.61 -30.57
C LEU A 17 -0.20 37.82 -29.32
N LEU A 18 -1.13 36.87 -29.50
CA LEU A 18 -1.42 35.85 -28.52
C LEU A 18 -0.19 34.91 -28.42
N PHE A 19 0.71 35.25 -27.48
CA PHE A 19 1.57 34.25 -26.88
C PHE A 19 0.66 33.28 -26.12
N PHE A 20 0.20 32.24 -26.79
CA PHE A 20 -0.26 31.05 -26.12
C PHE A 20 0.97 30.45 -25.40
N SER A 21 1.21 30.88 -24.17
CA SER A 21 1.97 30.10 -23.21
C SER A 21 1.19 28.80 -23.08
N LEU A 22 1.70 27.74 -23.72
CA LEU A 22 1.37 26.38 -23.36
C LEU A 22 1.78 26.20 -21.88
N VAL A 23 0.88 26.53 -20.98
CA VAL A 23 0.92 26.01 -19.63
C VAL A 23 0.64 24.53 -19.83
N GLU A 24 1.70 23.74 -19.93
CA GLU A 24 1.60 22.31 -19.71
C GLU A 24 1.01 22.15 -18.32
N THR A 25 -0.30 21.96 -18.25
CA THR A 25 -0.94 21.43 -17.06
C THR A 25 -0.36 20.04 -16.90
N THR A 26 0.70 19.92 -16.07
CA THR A 26 1.13 18.65 -15.56
C THR A 26 -0.06 18.07 -14.80
N SER A 27 -0.85 17.30 -15.52
CA SER A 27 -1.91 16.51 -14.91
C SER A 27 -1.23 15.56 -13.95
N PHE A 28 -1.30 15.86 -12.67
CA PHE A 28 -0.97 14.89 -11.63
C PHE A 28 -1.92 13.72 -11.89
N ALA A 29 -1.39 12.66 -12.50
CA ALA A 29 -2.17 11.47 -12.80
C ALA A 29 -2.73 10.95 -11.46
N GLN A 30 -4.01 11.19 -11.24
CA GLN A 30 -4.75 10.63 -10.14
C GLN A 30 -4.79 9.12 -10.33
N ALA A 31 -4.49 8.38 -9.29
CA ALA A 31 -4.75 6.95 -9.31
C ALA A 31 -6.24 6.73 -9.59
N SER A 32 -6.57 5.75 -10.41
CA SER A 32 -7.98 5.40 -10.66
C SER A 32 -8.68 5.06 -9.34
N PRO A 33 -9.93 5.53 -9.15
CA PRO A 33 -10.70 5.16 -7.96
C PRO A 33 -10.73 3.65 -7.78
N ARG A 34 -10.47 3.20 -6.56
CA ARG A 34 -10.52 1.77 -6.24
C ARG A 34 -11.92 1.22 -6.37
N GLN A 35 -11.98 0.00 -6.86
CA GLN A 35 -13.22 -0.77 -6.78
C GLN A 35 -13.47 -1.24 -5.34
N PRO A 36 -14.73 -1.34 -4.88
CA PRO A 36 -15.06 -1.92 -3.59
C PRO A 36 -14.40 -3.30 -3.43
N GLY A 37 -13.71 -3.53 -2.32
CA GLY A 37 -13.02 -4.79 -2.03
C GLY A 37 -11.53 -4.82 -2.40
N GLN A 38 -10.96 -3.76 -2.96
CA GLN A 38 -9.51 -3.66 -3.18
C GLN A 38 -8.80 -3.15 -1.92
N MET A 39 -7.68 -3.79 -1.58
CA MET A 39 -6.81 -3.36 -0.48
C MET A 39 -5.90 -2.19 -0.90
N THR A 40 -5.54 -1.31 0.04
CA THR A 40 -4.40 -0.40 -0.14
C THR A 40 -3.08 -1.17 -0.09
N LEU A 41 -1.99 -0.54 -0.53
CA LEU A 41 -0.65 -1.10 -0.40
C LEU A 41 -0.35 -1.50 1.06
N TRP A 42 -0.65 -0.63 2.00
CA TRP A 42 -0.39 -0.87 3.43
C TRP A 42 -1.33 -1.92 4.03
N GLN A 43 -2.61 -1.91 3.64
CA GLN A 43 -3.55 -2.99 4.02
C GLN A 43 -3.07 -4.35 3.50
N ALA A 44 -2.60 -4.41 2.25
CA ALA A 44 -2.06 -5.63 1.66
C ALA A 44 -0.81 -6.12 2.40
N ARG A 45 0.11 -5.22 2.77
CA ARG A 45 1.28 -5.56 3.58
C ARG A 45 0.89 -6.12 4.94
N ARG A 46 -0.03 -5.47 5.66
CA ARG A 46 -0.54 -5.98 6.95
C ARG A 46 -1.26 -7.32 6.81
N ALA A 47 -2.13 -7.46 5.81
CA ALA A 47 -2.84 -8.70 5.55
C ALA A 47 -1.90 -9.85 5.19
N MET A 48 -0.83 -9.57 4.42
CA MET A 48 0.22 -10.53 4.10
C MET A 48 0.95 -10.99 5.37
N ALA A 49 1.40 -10.05 6.19
CA ALA A 49 2.11 -10.36 7.45
C ALA A 49 1.22 -11.20 8.38
N ALA A 50 -0.03 -10.80 8.58
CA ALA A 50 -1.00 -11.52 9.39
C ALA A 50 -1.28 -12.93 8.85
N SER A 51 -1.45 -13.07 7.53
CA SER A 51 -1.72 -14.36 6.87
C SER A 51 -0.53 -15.32 6.98
N LEU A 52 0.69 -14.82 7.00
CA LEU A 52 1.89 -15.63 7.14
C LEU A 52 2.27 -15.89 8.60
N GLY A 53 1.68 -15.15 9.55
CA GLY A 53 2.04 -15.21 10.97
C GLY A 53 3.50 -14.82 11.23
N ILE A 54 4.08 -13.99 10.37
CA ILE A 54 5.48 -13.56 10.44
C ILE A 54 5.53 -12.13 10.94
N ALA A 55 6.17 -11.91 12.08
CA ALA A 55 6.23 -10.60 12.72
C ALA A 55 7.16 -9.61 12.00
N ASN A 56 8.22 -10.11 11.36
CA ASN A 56 9.31 -9.28 10.82
C ASN A 56 9.38 -9.37 9.29
N ILE A 57 8.31 -8.97 8.61
CA ILE A 57 8.33 -8.86 7.13
C ILE A 57 8.76 -7.46 6.77
N ARG A 58 9.78 -7.35 5.94
CA ARG A 58 10.26 -6.10 5.34
C ARG A 58 9.81 -6.04 3.89
N PHE A 59 9.09 -4.98 3.52
CA PHE A 59 8.56 -4.78 2.18
C PHE A 59 9.43 -3.81 1.40
N SER A 60 9.71 -4.17 0.15
CA SER A 60 10.31 -3.34 -0.89
C SER A 60 9.29 -3.18 -2.03
N PRO A 61 9.49 -2.24 -2.98
CA PRO A 61 8.54 -2.04 -4.07
C PRO A 61 8.28 -3.27 -4.94
N ASP A 62 9.23 -4.19 -5.04
CA ASP A 62 9.23 -5.36 -5.93
C ASP A 62 9.36 -6.70 -5.20
N SER A 63 9.50 -6.68 -3.89
CA SER A 63 9.77 -7.88 -3.11
C SER A 63 9.38 -7.70 -1.64
N PHE A 64 9.32 -8.81 -0.91
CA PHE A 64 9.34 -8.78 0.54
C PHE A 64 10.32 -9.80 1.10
N GLU A 65 10.82 -9.53 2.30
CA GLU A 65 11.80 -10.36 2.97
C GLU A 65 11.33 -10.69 4.40
N TYR A 66 11.69 -11.85 4.87
CA TYR A 66 11.48 -12.26 6.26
C TYR A 66 12.61 -13.15 6.75
N ASP A 67 12.83 -13.16 8.05
CA ASP A 67 13.84 -13.99 8.66
C ASP A 67 13.26 -15.36 9.02
N ALA A 68 14.00 -16.39 8.67
CA ALA A 68 13.66 -17.78 8.93
C ALA A 68 14.82 -18.49 9.64
N MET A 69 14.53 -19.63 10.21
CA MET A 69 15.53 -20.49 10.87
C MET A 69 15.68 -21.80 10.14
N THR A 70 16.92 -22.25 9.95
CA THR A 70 17.18 -23.64 9.53
C THR A 70 16.83 -24.60 10.69
N TYR A 71 16.72 -25.91 10.37
CA TYR A 71 16.55 -26.95 11.41
C TYR A 71 17.71 -26.97 12.43
N LYS A 72 18.89 -26.43 12.06
CA LYS A 72 20.06 -26.26 12.94
C LYS A 72 20.04 -24.93 13.74
N LYS A 73 18.92 -24.22 13.74
CA LYS A 73 18.72 -22.90 14.37
C LYS A 73 19.68 -21.80 13.86
N VAL A 74 20.14 -21.92 12.62
CA VAL A 74 20.90 -20.86 11.95
C VAL A 74 19.92 -19.92 11.27
N PRO A 75 19.92 -18.60 11.58
CA PRO A 75 19.05 -17.63 10.93
C PRO A 75 19.46 -17.40 9.47
N TYR A 76 18.48 -17.19 8.62
CA TYR A 76 18.68 -16.78 7.23
C TYR A 76 17.49 -15.94 6.75
N THR A 77 17.74 -15.04 5.81
CA THR A 77 16.70 -14.19 5.23
C THR A 77 16.15 -14.85 3.96
N VAL A 78 14.83 -14.88 3.86
CA VAL A 78 14.10 -15.32 2.66
C VAL A 78 13.61 -14.10 1.92
N LYS A 79 13.97 -13.94 0.65
CA LYS A 79 13.47 -12.88 -0.23
C LYS A 79 12.49 -13.45 -1.25
N ILE A 80 11.31 -12.88 -1.32
CA ILE A 80 10.23 -13.26 -2.22
C ILE A 80 10.02 -12.13 -3.24
N ASP A 81 10.20 -12.47 -4.51
CA ASP A 81 9.95 -11.56 -5.64
C ASP A 81 8.44 -11.44 -5.88
N LEU A 82 7.98 -10.21 -6.05
CA LEU A 82 6.59 -9.89 -6.34
C LEU A 82 6.33 -9.64 -7.83
N VAL A 83 7.36 -9.42 -8.63
CA VAL A 83 7.22 -9.08 -10.07
C VAL A 83 7.14 -10.33 -10.94
N ALA A 84 8.02 -11.30 -10.68
CA ALA A 84 8.16 -12.48 -11.53
C ALA A 84 7.00 -13.49 -11.45
N PRO A 85 6.33 -13.73 -10.30
CA PRO A 85 5.18 -14.62 -10.24
C PRO A 85 3.96 -14.03 -10.98
N PRO A 86 3.06 -14.87 -11.51
CA PRO A 86 1.76 -14.41 -11.99
C PRO A 86 0.84 -14.04 -10.83
N ALA A 87 -0.30 -13.41 -11.13
CA ALA A 87 -1.40 -13.27 -10.17
C ALA A 87 -1.86 -14.64 -9.66
N LEU A 88 -2.21 -14.69 -8.38
CA LEU A 88 -2.54 -15.95 -7.70
C LEU A 88 -4.05 -16.11 -7.52
N VAL A 89 -4.47 -17.36 -7.46
CA VAL A 89 -5.83 -17.78 -7.09
C VAL A 89 -5.73 -18.88 -6.04
N ALA A 90 -6.52 -18.80 -4.99
CA ALA A 90 -6.65 -19.87 -4.01
C ALA A 90 -7.62 -20.95 -4.56
N LYS A 91 -7.18 -22.18 -4.60
CA LYS A 91 -8.00 -23.36 -4.90
C LYS A 91 -8.12 -24.19 -3.62
N CYS A 92 -9.26 -24.07 -2.95
CA CYS A 92 -9.52 -24.78 -1.70
C CYS A 92 -10.37 -26.01 -1.96
N GLY A 93 -9.88 -27.16 -1.53
CA GLY A 93 -10.62 -28.42 -1.49
C GLY A 93 -11.10 -28.72 -0.06
N SER A 94 -11.58 -29.96 0.16
CA SER A 94 -12.05 -30.37 1.50
C SER A 94 -10.94 -30.48 2.56
N ARG A 95 -9.68 -30.56 2.16
CA ARG A 95 -8.55 -30.81 3.08
C ARG A 95 -7.50 -29.69 3.12
N TRP A 96 -7.29 -28.95 2.02
CA TRP A 96 -6.28 -27.91 1.92
C TRP A 96 -6.59 -26.89 0.82
N CYS A 97 -5.95 -25.74 0.92
CA CYS A 97 -5.92 -24.73 -0.13
C CYS A 97 -4.56 -24.81 -0.86
N THR A 98 -4.57 -24.64 -2.16
CA THR A 98 -3.37 -24.53 -3.00
C THR A 98 -3.37 -23.22 -3.75
N LEU A 99 -2.19 -22.64 -3.96
CA LEU A 99 -2.02 -21.48 -4.82
C LEU A 99 -1.91 -21.94 -6.28
N LYS A 100 -2.61 -21.26 -7.16
CA LYS A 100 -2.61 -21.49 -8.60
C LYS A 100 -2.50 -20.15 -9.33
N ASP A 101 -2.08 -20.17 -10.59
CA ASP A 101 -2.32 -19.03 -11.48
C ASP A 101 -3.78 -19.02 -11.96
N GLU A 102 -4.19 -17.96 -12.66
CA GLU A 102 -5.56 -17.85 -13.21
C GLU A 102 -5.94 -19.00 -14.13
N ALA A 103 -4.97 -19.61 -14.80
CA ALA A 103 -5.17 -20.79 -15.65
C ALA A 103 -5.16 -22.12 -14.86
N GLY A 104 -5.10 -22.06 -13.52
CA GLY A 104 -5.09 -23.25 -12.66
C GLY A 104 -3.77 -24.00 -12.60
N ARG A 105 -2.68 -23.43 -13.09
CA ARG A 105 -1.34 -24.05 -13.14
C ARG A 105 -0.52 -23.70 -11.89
N ASP A 106 0.61 -24.40 -11.72
CA ASP A 106 1.60 -24.05 -10.69
C ASP A 106 2.18 -22.65 -10.96
N PRO A 107 2.01 -21.67 -10.06
CA PRO A 107 2.48 -20.32 -10.25
C PRO A 107 4.01 -20.21 -10.25
N GLY A 108 4.72 -21.19 -9.69
CA GLY A 108 6.17 -21.27 -9.71
C GLY A 108 6.77 -21.87 -10.98
N ARG A 109 5.95 -22.28 -11.95
CA ARG A 109 6.42 -23.00 -13.14
C ARG A 109 7.45 -22.24 -13.97
N SER A 110 7.26 -20.92 -14.13
CA SER A 110 8.15 -20.04 -14.90
C SER A 110 9.37 -19.57 -14.13
N LEU A 111 9.41 -19.79 -12.81
CA LEU A 111 10.47 -19.29 -11.95
C LEU A 111 11.70 -20.21 -11.97
N PRO A 112 12.91 -19.67 -11.72
CA PRO A 112 14.13 -20.44 -11.58
C PRO A 112 13.99 -21.55 -10.53
N LYS A 113 14.52 -22.75 -10.81
CA LYS A 113 14.36 -23.94 -9.94
C LYS A 113 14.77 -23.70 -8.48
N ASN A 114 15.80 -22.90 -8.26
CA ASN A 114 16.39 -22.64 -6.95
C ASN A 114 15.95 -21.30 -6.35
N SER A 115 14.92 -20.62 -6.90
CA SER A 115 14.47 -19.37 -6.32
C SER A 115 13.66 -19.60 -5.04
N ALA A 116 13.89 -18.75 -4.05
CA ALA A 116 13.10 -18.74 -2.82
C ALA A 116 11.61 -18.53 -3.11
N THR A 117 11.29 -17.66 -4.08
CA THR A 117 9.92 -17.39 -4.54
C THR A 117 9.25 -18.64 -5.07
N LYS A 118 9.95 -19.46 -5.90
CA LYS A 118 9.40 -20.73 -6.38
C LYS A 118 9.12 -21.69 -5.23
N SER A 119 10.07 -21.83 -4.32
CA SER A 119 9.91 -22.67 -3.13
C SER A 119 8.77 -22.17 -2.23
N PHE A 120 8.59 -20.88 -2.11
CA PHE A 120 7.50 -20.25 -1.37
C PHE A 120 6.13 -20.56 -2.00
N LEU A 121 6.00 -20.44 -3.32
CA LEU A 121 4.74 -20.68 -4.06
C LEU A 121 4.42 -22.16 -4.24
N ALA A 122 5.44 -23.04 -4.35
CA ALA A 122 5.26 -24.47 -4.52
C ALA A 122 4.93 -25.22 -3.22
N ARG A 123 5.09 -24.54 -2.07
CA ARG A 123 4.69 -25.13 -0.79
C ARG A 123 3.18 -25.28 -0.76
N SER A 124 2.72 -26.39 -1.27
CA SER A 124 1.38 -26.87 -0.97
C SER A 124 1.27 -27.04 0.54
N TRP A 125 0.29 -26.48 1.09
CA TRP A 125 -0.10 -26.31 2.47
C TRP A 125 -0.58 -27.62 3.07
N SER A 126 0.23 -28.64 2.99
CA SER A 126 -0.06 -30.00 3.43
C SER A 126 1.04 -30.49 4.35
N ASP A 127 0.62 -30.88 5.51
CA ASP A 127 1.29 -31.75 6.47
C ASP A 127 2.19 -31.08 7.53
N PRO A 128 1.67 -30.94 8.79
CA PRO A 128 2.50 -30.63 9.93
C PRO A 128 3.53 -31.71 10.28
N GLY A 129 3.47 -32.89 9.66
CA GLY A 129 4.39 -34.01 9.93
C GLY A 129 5.72 -33.96 9.18
N SER A 130 5.90 -33.10 8.19
CA SER A 130 7.11 -33.11 7.35
C SER A 130 8.29 -32.29 7.88
N GLY A 131 8.23 -31.70 9.07
CA GLY A 131 9.35 -30.98 9.70
C GLY A 131 9.85 -29.73 8.99
N ALA A 132 9.28 -29.37 7.84
CA ALA A 132 9.53 -28.10 7.17
C ALA A 132 8.53 -27.08 7.72
N ALA A 133 9.01 -25.94 8.21
CA ALA A 133 8.17 -24.82 8.59
C ALA A 133 7.29 -24.44 7.40
N ALA A 134 6.09 -25.02 7.34
CA ALA A 134 5.08 -24.65 6.34
C ALA A 134 4.66 -23.21 6.63
N PRO A 135 4.54 -22.35 5.62
CA PRO A 135 3.87 -21.10 5.82
C PRO A 135 2.43 -21.38 6.28
N ILE A 136 2.04 -20.66 7.27
CA ILE A 136 1.04 -20.88 8.29
C ILE A 136 -0.44 -20.77 7.81
N LEU A 137 -0.74 -20.87 6.53
CA LEU A 137 -2.13 -20.73 6.04
C LEU A 137 -3.10 -21.85 6.49
N CYS A 138 -2.62 -22.90 7.10
CA CYS A 138 -3.51 -23.98 7.57
C CYS A 138 -3.17 -24.55 8.96
N LEU A 139 -2.54 -23.78 9.85
CA LEU A 139 -2.43 -24.20 11.27
C LEU A 139 -3.80 -24.28 11.97
N LEU A 140 -4.82 -23.64 11.41
CA LEU A 140 -6.20 -23.70 11.92
C LEU A 140 -6.97 -24.92 11.41
N CYS A 141 -6.43 -25.72 10.48
CA CYS A 141 -7.01 -26.99 10.03
C CYS A 141 -6.61 -28.18 10.93
N SER A 142 -6.15 -27.94 12.14
CA SER A 142 -5.43 -28.89 12.99
C SER A 142 -6.26 -29.82 13.86
N ASN A 143 -7.55 -30.05 13.59
CA ASN A 143 -8.27 -31.10 14.34
C ASN A 143 -9.08 -31.98 13.40
N ALA A 144 -8.70 -33.24 13.36
CA ALA A 144 -9.34 -34.32 12.58
C ALA A 144 -10.87 -34.39 12.79
N PRO A 145 -11.64 -34.68 11.74
CA PRO A 145 -11.20 -35.16 10.44
C PRO A 145 -11.05 -34.06 9.40
N TYR A 146 -9.86 -33.81 9.00
CA TYR A 146 -9.28 -33.08 7.84
C TYR A 146 -10.28 -32.33 6.92
N THR A 147 -11.02 -31.37 7.43
CA THR A 147 -11.83 -30.45 6.62
C THR A 147 -11.25 -29.06 6.70
N CYS A 148 -11.08 -28.40 5.55
CA CYS A 148 -10.67 -27.00 5.51
C CYS A 148 -11.82 -26.17 6.12
N SER A 149 -11.55 -25.51 7.23
CA SER A 149 -12.57 -24.67 7.88
C SER A 149 -12.83 -23.40 7.04
N ALA A 150 -13.99 -22.77 7.20
CA ALA A 150 -14.30 -21.49 6.57
C ALA A 150 -13.23 -20.42 6.89
N ALA A 151 -12.68 -20.44 8.10
CA ALA A 151 -11.58 -19.54 8.49
C ALA A 151 -10.30 -19.78 7.67
N CYS A 152 -9.97 -21.03 7.35
CA CYS A 152 -8.81 -21.37 6.52
C CYS A 152 -9.01 -20.89 5.07
N VAL A 153 -10.20 -21.04 4.51
CA VAL A 153 -10.54 -20.54 3.18
C VAL A 153 -10.42 -19.02 3.16
N GLN A 154 -11.00 -18.33 4.12
CA GLN A 154 -10.95 -16.88 4.23
C GLN A 154 -9.50 -16.36 4.37
N GLN A 155 -8.67 -17.04 5.15
CA GLN A 155 -7.26 -16.69 5.28
C GLN A 155 -6.50 -16.85 3.96
N ALA A 156 -6.75 -17.93 3.21
CA ALA A 156 -6.15 -18.15 1.90
C ALA A 156 -6.59 -17.10 0.87
N GLU A 157 -7.86 -16.72 0.88
CA GLU A 157 -8.40 -15.67 0.02
C GLU A 157 -7.81 -14.30 0.38
N THR A 158 -7.70 -14.00 1.67
CA THR A 158 -7.07 -12.76 2.17
C THR A 158 -5.60 -12.68 1.74
N PHE A 159 -4.86 -13.78 1.87
CA PHE A 159 -3.49 -13.87 1.40
C PHE A 159 -3.39 -13.60 -0.10
N VAL A 160 -4.22 -14.27 -0.90
CA VAL A 160 -4.22 -14.11 -2.36
C VAL A 160 -4.55 -12.67 -2.75
N LEU A 161 -5.56 -12.07 -2.12
CA LEU A 161 -5.89 -10.67 -2.37
C LEU A 161 -4.73 -9.73 -2.02
N ALA A 162 -4.09 -9.94 -0.87
CA ALA A 162 -2.92 -9.19 -0.45
C ALA A 162 -1.74 -9.36 -1.41
N PHE A 163 -1.42 -10.60 -1.79
CA PHE A 163 -0.36 -10.88 -2.73
C PHE A 163 -0.61 -10.23 -4.10
N ASN A 164 -1.80 -10.37 -4.65
CA ASN A 164 -2.15 -9.80 -5.96
C ASN A 164 -2.14 -8.27 -5.92
N THR A 165 -2.54 -7.67 -4.81
CA THR A 165 -2.41 -6.21 -4.63
C THR A 165 -0.94 -5.79 -4.65
N LEU A 166 -0.08 -6.45 -3.88
CA LEU A 166 1.36 -6.16 -3.86
C LEU A 166 2.01 -6.43 -5.22
N HIS A 167 1.64 -7.52 -5.90
CA HIS A 167 2.09 -7.83 -7.26
C HIS A 167 1.71 -6.73 -8.25
N ALA A 168 0.45 -6.28 -8.24
CA ALA A 168 0.01 -5.20 -9.11
C ALA A 168 0.81 -3.90 -8.90
N PHE A 169 1.08 -3.53 -7.66
CA PHE A 169 1.96 -2.40 -7.33
C PHE A 169 3.41 -2.65 -7.80
N ALA A 170 3.90 -3.89 -7.66
CA ALA A 170 5.27 -4.23 -8.05
C ALA A 170 5.50 -4.16 -9.57
N VAL A 171 4.52 -4.56 -10.38
CA VAL A 171 4.63 -4.55 -11.85
C VAL A 171 4.28 -3.19 -12.47
N ASP A 172 3.53 -2.34 -11.77
CA ASP A 172 3.20 -1.00 -12.24
C ASP A 172 4.36 -0.03 -12.00
N ALA A 173 5.15 0.23 -13.04
CA ALA A 173 6.25 1.19 -12.98
C ALA A 173 5.79 2.63 -12.70
N LYS A 174 4.50 2.94 -12.92
CA LYS A 174 3.88 4.25 -12.66
C LYS A 174 3.15 4.30 -11.33
N ALA A 175 3.20 3.24 -10.52
CA ALA A 175 2.55 3.23 -9.21
C ALA A 175 2.92 4.47 -8.39
N PRO A 176 1.96 5.15 -7.76
CA PRO A 176 2.20 6.41 -7.04
C PRO A 176 3.36 6.36 -6.06
N MET A 177 3.55 5.25 -5.38
CA MET A 177 4.61 5.09 -4.38
C MET A 177 6.02 4.94 -4.98
N ARG A 178 6.16 4.42 -6.21
CA ARG A 178 7.47 4.31 -6.88
C ARG A 178 8.05 5.66 -7.28
N THR A 179 7.19 6.63 -7.58
CA THR A 179 7.58 7.97 -8.04
C THR A 179 7.34 9.04 -6.97
N PHE A 180 7.23 8.62 -5.70
CA PHE A 180 6.84 9.54 -4.62
C PHE A 180 7.83 10.71 -4.48
N THR A 181 9.13 10.45 -4.45
CA THR A 181 10.16 11.47 -4.32
C THR A 181 10.10 12.52 -5.43
N GLU A 182 9.89 12.08 -6.68
CA GLU A 182 9.73 12.99 -7.82
C GLU A 182 8.45 13.84 -7.68
N ARG A 183 7.35 13.22 -7.28
CA ARG A 183 6.06 13.89 -7.04
C ARG A 183 6.14 14.88 -5.88
N ALA A 184 6.81 14.51 -4.79
CA ALA A 184 7.02 15.38 -3.64
C ALA A 184 7.88 16.60 -4.03
N ALA A 185 8.94 16.40 -4.81
CA ALA A 185 9.77 17.49 -5.31
C ALA A 185 8.97 18.44 -6.21
N ALA A 186 8.19 17.90 -7.16
CA ALA A 186 7.32 18.68 -8.03
C ALA A 186 6.26 19.45 -7.22
N TRP A 187 5.64 18.80 -6.22
CA TRP A 187 4.65 19.42 -5.34
C TRP A 187 5.27 20.57 -4.52
N ARG A 188 6.48 20.38 -3.96
CA ARG A 188 7.18 21.46 -3.24
C ARG A 188 7.48 22.67 -4.11
N ALA A 189 7.79 22.45 -5.39
CA ALA A 189 8.10 23.52 -6.35
C ALA A 189 6.88 24.39 -6.72
N LEU A 190 5.66 23.93 -6.46
CA LEU A 190 4.45 24.72 -6.75
C LEU A 190 4.38 25.97 -5.86
N ALA A 191 4.21 27.15 -6.45
CA ALA A 191 4.01 28.39 -5.72
C ALA A 191 2.73 28.38 -4.87
N THR A 192 1.66 27.78 -5.41
CA THR A 192 0.39 27.55 -4.70
C THR A 192 0.07 26.07 -4.70
N LYS A 193 -0.15 25.52 -3.52
CA LYS A 193 -0.50 24.11 -3.40
C LYS A 193 -1.95 23.91 -3.84
N PRO A 194 -2.23 22.90 -4.69
CA PRO A 194 -3.61 22.58 -5.06
C PRO A 194 -4.42 22.14 -3.85
N PRO A 195 -5.72 22.43 -3.81
CA PRO A 195 -6.59 21.87 -2.78
C PRO A 195 -6.66 20.34 -2.93
N ILE A 196 -6.94 19.67 -1.83
CA ILE A 196 -7.16 18.22 -1.87
C ILE A 196 -8.43 17.92 -2.71
N PRO A 197 -8.40 16.88 -3.58
CA PRO A 197 -9.56 16.44 -4.33
C PRO A 197 -10.76 16.10 -3.43
N GLU A 198 -11.97 16.19 -3.95
CA GLU A 198 -13.20 15.95 -3.17
C GLU A 198 -13.27 14.50 -2.65
N GLU A 199 -12.80 13.54 -3.44
CA GLU A 199 -12.73 12.14 -3.05
C GLU A 199 -11.78 11.93 -1.85
N VAL A 200 -10.65 12.64 -1.82
CA VAL A 200 -9.69 12.62 -0.71
C VAL A 200 -10.28 13.31 0.52
N ARG A 201 -11.00 14.42 0.30
CA ARG A 201 -11.73 15.10 1.38
C ARG A 201 -12.79 14.20 2.01
N ALA A 202 -13.52 13.43 1.20
CA ALA A 202 -14.48 12.46 1.71
C ALA A 202 -13.79 11.38 2.58
N GLN A 203 -12.67 10.83 2.12
CA GLN A 203 -11.87 9.87 2.90
C GLN A 203 -11.40 10.49 4.23
N ARG A 204 -10.93 11.73 4.23
CA ARG A 204 -10.54 12.44 5.46
C ARG A 204 -11.68 12.53 6.45
N LEU A 205 -12.85 12.98 6.01
CA LEU A 205 -14.01 13.15 6.90
C LEU A 205 -14.45 11.84 7.55
N VAL A 206 -14.47 10.73 6.77
CA VAL A 206 -14.79 9.41 7.30
C VAL A 206 -13.70 8.91 8.27
N ALA A 207 -12.42 9.15 7.95
CA ALA A 207 -11.31 8.82 8.84
C ALA A 207 -11.42 9.53 10.19
N GLU A 208 -11.69 10.84 10.17
CA GLU A 208 -11.88 11.64 11.39
C GLU A 208 -13.07 11.17 12.23
N ASP A 209 -14.19 10.78 11.58
CA ASP A 209 -15.37 10.25 12.25
C ASP A 209 -15.08 8.88 12.88
N SER A 210 -14.45 7.96 12.13
CA SER A 210 -14.03 6.65 12.63
C SER A 210 -13.07 6.78 13.82
N PHE A 211 -12.13 7.73 13.77
CA PHE A 211 -11.20 7.97 14.88
C PHE A 211 -11.93 8.44 16.14
N LYS A 212 -12.88 9.38 16.00
CA LYS A 212 -13.75 9.85 17.12
C LYS A 212 -14.61 8.71 17.67
N ALA A 213 -15.04 7.78 16.82
CA ALA A 213 -15.77 6.58 17.21
C ALA A 213 -14.90 5.49 17.86
N SER A 214 -13.61 5.78 18.14
CA SER A 214 -12.63 4.83 18.70
C SER A 214 -12.40 3.60 17.81
N LYS A 215 -12.41 3.79 16.50
CA LYS A 215 -12.14 2.80 15.47
C LYS A 215 -10.86 3.16 14.67
N PRO A 216 -9.68 3.09 15.30
CA PRO A 216 -8.45 3.58 14.68
C PRO A 216 -8.03 2.80 13.42
N ASP A 217 -8.32 1.48 13.35
CA ASP A 217 -8.04 0.70 12.14
C ASP A 217 -8.87 1.15 10.93
N GLU A 218 -10.15 1.48 11.14
CA GLU A 218 -11.01 2.05 10.08
C GLU A 218 -10.52 3.44 9.67
N ALA A 219 -10.15 4.28 10.65
CA ALA A 219 -9.60 5.60 10.39
C ALA A 219 -8.31 5.53 9.56
N LEU A 220 -7.38 4.64 9.93
CA LEU A 220 -6.15 4.41 9.18
C LEU A 220 -6.46 3.99 7.74
N ALA A 221 -7.37 3.04 7.55
CA ALA A 221 -7.74 2.56 6.22
C ALA A 221 -8.26 3.69 5.33
N HIS A 222 -9.06 4.62 5.86
CA HIS A 222 -9.57 5.76 5.12
C HIS A 222 -8.47 6.79 4.80
N TYR A 223 -7.54 7.08 5.74
CA TYR A 223 -6.39 7.92 5.42
C TYR A 223 -5.52 7.30 4.32
N GLU A 224 -5.22 6.00 4.40
CA GLU A 224 -4.45 5.28 3.38
C GLU A 224 -5.14 5.30 2.00
N ASN A 225 -6.47 5.14 1.95
CA ASN A 225 -7.24 5.29 0.72
C ASN A 225 -7.08 6.70 0.12
N GLY A 226 -7.15 7.74 0.96
CA GLY A 226 -6.94 9.12 0.53
C GLY A 226 -5.52 9.37 0.02
N ILE A 227 -4.51 8.81 0.69
CA ILE A 227 -3.09 8.94 0.30
C ILE A 227 -2.83 8.24 -1.04
N GLU A 228 -3.45 7.10 -1.32
CA GLU A 228 -3.29 6.46 -2.63
C GLU A 228 -3.93 7.25 -3.77
N LEU A 229 -5.05 7.92 -3.51
CA LEU A 229 -5.67 8.84 -4.47
C LEU A 229 -4.84 10.12 -4.66
N TYR A 230 -4.22 10.62 -3.59
CA TYR A 230 -3.44 11.85 -3.60
C TYR A 230 -2.19 11.70 -2.71
N PRO A 231 -1.11 11.07 -3.20
CA PRO A 231 0.08 10.77 -2.41
C PRO A 231 0.79 11.99 -1.82
N THR A 232 0.67 13.15 -2.47
CA THR A 232 1.26 14.42 -2.01
C THR A 232 0.36 15.18 -1.03
N TRP A 233 -0.33 14.48 -0.15
CA TRP A 233 -1.18 15.03 0.91
C TRP A 233 -0.45 14.98 2.27
N PRO A 234 0.19 16.10 2.72
CA PRO A 234 1.02 16.09 3.93
C PRO A 234 0.23 15.71 5.18
N GLU A 235 -0.94 16.33 5.39
CA GLU A 235 -1.81 16.10 6.55
C GLU A 235 -2.30 14.65 6.63
N GLY A 236 -2.65 14.04 5.49
CA GLY A 236 -3.06 12.64 5.43
C GLY A 236 -1.92 11.70 5.82
N ASN A 237 -0.71 11.92 5.30
CA ASN A 237 0.46 11.15 5.66
C ASN A 237 0.81 11.29 7.15
N PHE A 238 0.74 12.50 7.69
CA PHE A 238 1.00 12.76 9.12
C PHE A 238 0.02 12.01 10.02
N ASN A 239 -1.29 12.13 9.75
CA ASN A 239 -2.33 11.49 10.57
C ASN A 239 -2.28 9.96 10.44
N ALA A 240 -2.08 9.43 9.24
CA ALA A 240 -1.89 7.99 9.03
C ALA A 240 -0.69 7.47 9.83
N ALA A 241 0.43 8.21 9.84
CA ALA A 241 1.62 7.84 10.60
C ALA A 241 1.34 7.74 12.09
N LEU A 242 0.64 8.73 12.67
CA LEU A 242 0.31 8.71 14.11
C LEU A 242 -0.57 7.53 14.47
N ILE A 243 -1.65 7.31 13.71
CA ILE A 243 -2.59 6.22 13.97
C ILE A 243 -1.90 4.85 13.78
N ALA A 244 -1.11 4.68 12.72
CA ALA A 244 -0.34 3.45 12.50
C ALA A 244 0.65 3.18 13.64
N GLY A 245 1.32 4.23 14.14
CA GLY A 245 2.23 4.13 15.29
C GLY A 245 1.53 3.71 16.58
N ASP A 246 0.34 4.23 16.85
CA ASP A 246 -0.47 3.87 18.01
C ASP A 246 -1.01 2.43 17.92
N LEU A 247 -1.33 1.97 16.71
CA LEU A 247 -1.73 0.58 16.43
C LEU A 247 -0.54 -0.40 16.44
N GLY A 248 0.71 0.10 16.52
CA GLY A 248 1.91 -0.72 16.48
C GLY A 248 2.30 -1.20 15.07
N TYR A 249 1.77 -0.59 14.02
CA TYR A 249 2.15 -0.83 12.62
C TYR A 249 3.35 0.07 12.26
N TYR A 250 4.48 -0.15 12.95
CA TYR A 250 5.62 0.77 12.95
C TYR A 250 6.22 1.00 11.55
N ASP A 251 6.27 -0.02 10.69
CA ASP A 251 6.78 0.16 9.31
C ASP A 251 5.92 1.14 8.52
N ALA A 252 4.59 0.98 8.58
CA ALA A 252 3.66 1.91 7.94
C ALA A 252 3.75 3.32 8.55
N ALA A 253 3.88 3.41 9.89
CA ALA A 253 4.04 4.68 10.59
C ALA A 253 5.30 5.43 10.13
N ILE A 254 6.42 4.72 9.99
CA ILE A 254 7.68 5.28 9.51
C ILE A 254 7.55 5.75 8.06
N GLU A 255 7.00 4.94 7.17
CA GLU A 255 6.82 5.30 5.75
C GLU A 255 5.95 6.56 5.59
N HIS A 256 4.80 6.61 6.25
CA HIS A 256 3.93 7.78 6.19
C HIS A 256 4.59 9.03 6.78
N MET A 257 5.31 8.91 7.90
CA MET A 257 5.99 10.06 8.50
C MET A 257 7.17 10.54 7.65
N GLN A 258 7.89 9.64 6.98
CA GLN A 258 8.91 10.00 6.01
C GLN A 258 8.31 10.73 4.81
N ALA A 259 7.18 10.25 4.29
CA ALA A 259 6.45 10.91 3.22
C ALA A 259 5.99 12.34 3.62
N TYR A 260 5.49 12.50 4.85
CA TYR A 260 5.18 13.82 5.40
C TYR A 260 6.40 14.75 5.40
N LEU A 261 7.52 14.30 5.97
CA LEU A 261 8.75 15.08 6.05
C LEU A 261 9.34 15.39 4.66
N GLU A 262 9.16 14.50 3.70
CA GLU A 262 9.60 14.75 2.33
C GLU A 262 8.73 15.81 1.64
N LEU A 263 7.44 15.89 1.95
CA LEU A 263 6.55 16.92 1.44
C LEU A 263 6.79 18.29 2.12
N VAL A 264 6.99 18.33 3.42
CA VAL A 264 7.10 19.56 4.21
C VAL A 264 8.29 19.50 5.18
N PRO A 265 9.53 19.48 4.67
CA PRO A 265 10.75 19.29 5.47
C PRO A 265 10.98 20.39 6.52
N GLU A 266 10.43 21.59 6.28
CA GLU A 266 10.54 22.78 7.13
C GLU A 266 9.30 23.01 8.01
N ALA A 267 8.43 22.01 8.18
CA ALA A 267 7.28 22.13 9.07
C ALA A 267 7.73 22.39 10.51
N ALA A 268 6.94 23.14 11.27
CA ALA A 268 7.26 23.50 12.65
C ALA A 268 7.44 22.27 13.57
N ASP A 269 6.79 21.17 13.24
CA ASP A 269 6.84 19.89 13.96
C ASP A 269 7.80 18.86 13.32
N ALA A 270 8.58 19.25 12.29
CA ALA A 270 9.47 18.34 11.57
C ALA A 270 10.46 17.62 12.49
N GLN A 271 10.99 18.29 13.53
CA GLN A 271 11.89 17.64 14.48
C GLN A 271 11.15 16.58 15.31
N ALA A 272 9.96 16.90 15.82
CA ALA A 272 9.14 15.97 16.57
C ALA A 272 8.72 14.75 15.70
N ALA A 273 8.49 14.96 14.41
CA ALA A 273 8.21 13.90 13.45
C ALA A 273 9.43 12.96 13.26
N ARG A 274 10.65 13.51 13.16
CA ARG A 274 11.90 12.71 13.11
C ARG A 274 12.09 11.90 14.38
N ASP A 275 11.84 12.50 15.55
CA ASP A 275 11.96 11.81 16.84
C ASP A 275 10.97 10.63 16.95
N LYS A 276 9.74 10.79 16.44
CA LYS A 276 8.77 9.69 16.37
C LYS A 276 9.26 8.53 15.48
N ILE A 277 9.87 8.82 14.34
CA ILE A 277 10.47 7.79 13.48
C ILE A 277 11.52 6.98 14.26
N LEU A 278 12.42 7.64 15.00
CA LEU A 278 13.43 6.94 15.80
C LEU A 278 12.80 6.04 16.87
N ILE A 279 11.74 6.52 17.53
CA ILE A 279 11.01 5.72 18.52
C ILE A 279 10.40 4.47 17.85
N TRP A 280 9.73 4.63 16.71
CA TRP A 280 9.10 3.50 16.00
C TRP A 280 10.13 2.53 15.44
N GLN A 281 11.28 3.00 14.94
CA GLN A 281 12.39 2.14 14.51
C GLN A 281 12.93 1.29 15.67
N THR A 282 12.99 1.83 16.88
CA THR A 282 13.41 1.09 18.07
C THR A 282 12.37 0.04 18.44
N LYS A 283 11.09 0.43 18.51
CA LYS A 283 9.99 -0.48 18.85
C LYS A 283 9.80 -1.61 17.81
N ALA A 284 10.06 -1.33 16.52
CA ALA A 284 10.00 -2.34 15.48
C ALA A 284 11.06 -3.45 15.63
N LYS A 285 12.20 -3.13 16.24
CA LYS A 285 13.27 -4.12 16.50
C LYS A 285 13.01 -4.98 17.74
N GLU A 286 12.14 -4.53 18.64
CA GLU A 286 11.79 -5.22 19.89
C GLU A 286 10.65 -6.23 19.70
N LYS A 287 9.94 -6.20 18.57
CA LYS A 287 8.90 -7.17 18.20
C LYS A 287 9.48 -8.38 17.48
#